data_d480240b8be1ecb95a49a5dc16ca9e18
#
_entry.id   d480240b8be1ecb95a49a5dc16ca9e18
#
_cell.length_a   1.000
_cell.length_b   1.000
_cell.length_c   1.000
_cell.angle_alpha   90.00
_cell.angle_beta   90.00
_cell.angle_gamma   90.00
#
_symmetry.space_group_name_H-M   'P 1'
#
loop_
_entity.id
_entity.type
_entity.pdbx_description
1 polymer ?
#
loop_
_entity_poly.entity_id
_entity_poly.type
_entity_poly.pdbx_seq_one_letter_code
_entity_poly.pdbx_strand_id
1 'polypeptide(L)'
;MSKTNPDIETRMKVFNRDHGRCFICGRFLSAYAFNLHHRRMRSHAWEGLNLPSNLITVCGSGTMGCHARIHAHPKESYVKGWLVSAYNDHPEDVPVFSEYRNREFLLNN
;
A
#
# COMPACT_ATOMS: atom_id res chain seq x y z
N MET A 1 -3.82 -19.28 10.10
CA MET A 1 -3.87 -18.13 9.20
C MET A 1 -3.42 -16.88 9.95
N SER A 2 -2.54 -16.09 9.36
CA SER A 2 -2.05 -14.88 10.01
C SER A 2 -3.11 -13.78 10.01
N LYS A 3 -3.32 -13.16 11.18
CA LYS A 3 -4.24 -12.02 11.29
C LYS A 3 -3.70 -10.75 10.65
N THR A 4 -2.42 -10.73 10.28
CA THR A 4 -1.78 -9.57 9.65
C THR A 4 -1.85 -9.60 8.13
N ASN A 5 -2.35 -10.69 7.54
CA ASN A 5 -2.52 -10.78 6.11
C ASN A 5 -3.97 -10.47 5.72
N PRO A 6 -4.20 -9.61 4.73
CA PRO A 6 -5.55 -9.40 4.23
C PRO A 6 -6.08 -10.69 3.58
N ASP A 7 -7.40 -10.88 3.67
CA ASP A 7 -8.04 -12.01 3.01
C ASP A 7 -8.02 -11.83 1.48
N ILE A 8 -8.39 -12.89 0.76
CA ILE A 8 -8.32 -12.87 -0.70
C ILE A 8 -9.29 -11.86 -1.31
N GLU A 9 -10.45 -11.67 -0.72
CA GLU A 9 -11.42 -10.70 -1.19
C GLU A 9 -10.85 -9.27 -1.11
N THR A 10 -10.26 -8.92 0.03
CA THR A 10 -9.61 -7.63 0.22
C THR A 10 -8.43 -7.46 -0.73
N ARG A 11 -7.61 -8.50 -0.89
CA ARG A 11 -6.46 -8.45 -1.81
C ARG A 11 -6.91 -8.14 -3.23
N MET A 12 -7.95 -8.81 -3.71
CA MET A 12 -8.45 -8.59 -5.07
C MET A 12 -9.13 -7.22 -5.21
N LYS A 13 -9.84 -6.76 -4.18
CA LYS A 13 -10.43 -5.43 -4.17
C LYS A 13 -9.37 -4.34 -4.36
N VAL A 14 -8.26 -4.44 -3.62
CA VAL A 14 -7.17 -3.47 -3.72
C VAL A 14 -6.47 -3.58 -5.07
N PHE A 15 -6.18 -4.80 -5.53
CA PHE A 15 -5.55 -5.03 -6.83
C PHE A 15 -6.38 -4.41 -7.96
N ASN A 16 -7.70 -4.64 -7.94
CA ASN A 16 -8.60 -4.10 -8.96
C ASN A 16 -8.72 -2.58 -8.88
N ARG A 17 -8.78 -2.02 -7.65
CA ARG A 17 -8.77 -0.57 -7.46
C ARG A 17 -7.53 0.06 -8.09
N ASP A 18 -6.37 -0.62 -7.97
CA ASP A 18 -5.10 -0.13 -8.49
C ASP A 18 -4.88 -0.55 -9.95
N HIS A 19 -5.92 -1.08 -10.60
CA HIS A 19 -5.94 -1.45 -12.03
C HIS A 19 -4.92 -2.52 -12.40
N GLY A 20 -4.56 -3.42 -11.46
CA GLY A 20 -3.57 -4.46 -11.69
C GLY A 20 -2.16 -3.92 -11.88
N ARG A 21 -1.88 -2.73 -11.37
CA ARG A 21 -0.61 -2.03 -11.54
C ARG A 21 -0.04 -1.64 -10.20
N CYS A 22 1.29 -1.49 -10.14
CA CYS A 22 1.93 -0.84 -9.01
C CYS A 22 1.35 0.56 -8.85
N PHE A 23 0.89 0.88 -7.65
CA PHE A 23 0.31 2.18 -7.34
C PHE A 23 1.30 3.32 -7.58
N ILE A 24 2.58 3.06 -7.39
CA ILE A 24 3.64 4.07 -7.49
C ILE A 24 4.14 4.23 -8.92
N CYS A 25 4.72 3.17 -9.50
CA CYS A 25 5.41 3.26 -10.80
C CYS A 25 4.54 2.86 -11.99
N GLY A 26 3.39 2.26 -11.76
CA GLY A 26 2.46 1.88 -12.81
C GLY A 26 2.79 0.58 -13.55
N ARG A 27 3.81 -0.17 -13.14
CA ARG A 27 4.12 -1.46 -13.74
C ARG A 27 2.93 -2.41 -13.61
N PHE A 28 2.56 -3.10 -14.68
CA PHE A 28 1.54 -4.13 -14.61
C PHE A 28 2.02 -5.33 -13.80
N LEU A 29 1.13 -5.88 -12.97
CA LEU A 29 1.44 -7.00 -12.09
C LEU A 29 0.51 -8.17 -12.37
N SER A 30 0.98 -9.39 -12.06
CA SER A 30 0.16 -10.59 -12.20
C SER A 30 -0.85 -10.68 -11.06
N ALA A 31 -2.11 -11.00 -11.39
CA ALA A 31 -3.15 -11.26 -10.38
C ALA A 31 -2.82 -12.47 -9.50
N TYR A 32 -1.88 -13.33 -9.92
CA TYR A 32 -1.47 -14.52 -9.18
C TYR A 32 -0.22 -14.29 -8.33
N ALA A 33 0.47 -13.17 -8.52
CA ALA A 33 1.75 -12.93 -7.84
C ALA A 33 1.99 -11.43 -7.70
N PHE A 34 1.32 -10.79 -6.75
CA PHE A 34 1.50 -9.38 -6.46
C PHE A 34 1.65 -9.16 -4.96
N ASN A 35 2.27 -8.04 -4.59
CA ASN A 35 2.44 -7.67 -3.20
C ASN A 35 1.54 -6.49 -2.84
N LEU A 36 0.98 -6.56 -1.63
CA LEU A 36 0.30 -5.43 -1.02
C LEU A 36 1.18 -4.86 0.08
N HIS A 37 1.29 -3.56 0.11
CA HIS A 37 2.03 -2.84 1.13
C HIS A 37 1.05 -2.25 2.15
N HIS A 38 1.31 -2.50 3.43
CA HIS A 38 0.59 -1.85 4.53
C HIS A 38 1.19 -0.47 4.76
N ARG A 39 0.42 0.59 4.53
CA ARG A 39 0.89 1.97 4.71
C ARG A 39 1.21 2.25 6.17
N ARG A 40 0.32 1.91 7.10
CA ARG A 40 0.68 1.78 8.51
C ARG A 40 1.16 0.36 8.71
N MET A 41 2.42 0.21 9.14
CA MET A 41 3.12 -1.07 9.09
C MET A 41 2.49 -2.14 9.99
N ARG A 42 2.67 -3.40 9.61
CA ARG A 42 2.12 -4.57 10.31
C ARG A 42 2.56 -4.64 11.77
N SER A 43 3.77 -4.14 12.08
CA SER A 43 4.28 -4.06 13.45
C SER A 43 3.49 -3.08 14.33
N HIS A 44 2.70 -2.19 13.72
CA HIS A 44 1.85 -1.23 14.42
C HIS A 44 0.37 -1.57 14.19
N ALA A 45 0.04 -2.85 14.33
CA ALA A 45 -1.29 -3.37 14.02
C ALA A 45 -2.39 -2.72 14.87
N TRP A 46 -3.53 -2.51 14.26
CA TRP A 46 -4.77 -2.08 14.90
C TRP A 46 -5.95 -2.67 14.09
N GLU A 47 -7.19 -2.37 14.47
CA GLU A 47 -8.36 -2.93 13.80
C GLU A 47 -8.41 -2.64 12.30
N GLY A 48 -7.86 -1.51 11.87
CA GLY A 48 -7.86 -1.07 10.48
C GLY A 48 -6.70 -1.57 9.65
N LEU A 49 -5.84 -2.45 10.16
CA LEU A 49 -4.61 -2.87 9.49
C LEU A 49 -4.86 -3.31 8.04
N ASN A 50 -5.89 -4.09 7.80
CA ASN A 50 -6.19 -4.67 6.50
C ASN A 50 -7.35 -3.97 5.77
N LEU A 51 -7.72 -2.76 6.19
CA LEU A 51 -8.68 -1.97 5.43
C LEU A 51 -8.06 -1.51 4.11
N PRO A 52 -8.84 -1.44 3.02
CA PRO A 52 -8.32 -1.04 1.72
C PRO A 52 -7.57 0.28 1.70
N SER A 53 -7.96 1.26 2.53
CA SER A 53 -7.25 2.54 2.60
C SER A 53 -5.84 2.44 3.14
N ASN A 54 -5.52 1.36 3.86
CA ASN A 54 -4.19 1.11 4.40
C ASN A 54 -3.32 0.25 3.46
N LEU A 55 -3.85 -0.14 2.32
CA LEU A 55 -3.18 -1.07 1.41
C LEU A 55 -3.00 -0.44 0.02
N ILE A 56 -1.81 -0.60 -0.55
CA ILE A 56 -1.55 -0.28 -1.95
C ILE A 56 -0.84 -1.46 -2.62
N THR A 57 -1.17 -1.69 -3.89
CA THR A 57 -0.48 -2.69 -4.70
C THR A 57 0.88 -2.13 -5.11
N VAL A 58 1.94 -2.89 -4.90
CA VAL A 58 3.31 -2.44 -5.22
C VAL A 58 4.09 -3.53 -5.95
N CYS A 59 5.00 -3.09 -6.80
CA CYS A 59 5.91 -4.00 -7.49
C CYS A 59 7.09 -4.37 -6.58
N GLY A 60 7.72 -5.49 -6.89
CA GLY A 60 8.92 -5.92 -6.21
C GLY A 60 8.65 -6.71 -4.93
N SER A 61 9.61 -6.65 -4.04
CA SER A 61 9.61 -7.41 -2.80
C SER A 61 10.29 -6.61 -1.70
N GLY A 62 10.60 -7.23 -0.57
CA GLY A 62 11.35 -6.56 0.49
C GLY A 62 12.75 -6.11 0.09
N THR A 63 13.30 -6.65 -1.04
CA THR A 63 14.67 -6.38 -1.48
C THR A 63 14.76 -5.67 -2.83
N MET A 64 13.65 -5.45 -3.53
CA MET A 64 13.66 -4.80 -4.84
C MET A 64 12.33 -4.14 -5.15
N GLY A 65 12.34 -3.26 -6.17
CA GLY A 65 11.15 -2.56 -6.66
C GLY A 65 10.64 -1.47 -5.72
N CYS A 66 9.43 -1.01 -5.98
CA CYS A 66 8.82 0.05 -5.16
C CYS A 66 8.62 -0.38 -3.71
N HIS A 67 8.32 -1.65 -3.47
CA HIS A 67 8.15 -2.16 -2.11
C HIS A 67 9.44 -1.96 -1.28
N ALA A 68 10.59 -2.30 -1.86
CA ALA A 68 11.88 -2.08 -1.18
C ALA A 68 12.18 -0.59 -1.01
N ARG A 69 11.86 0.22 -2.01
CA ARG A 69 12.06 1.68 -1.97
C ARG A 69 11.33 2.32 -0.80
N ILE A 70 10.10 1.91 -0.54
CA ILE A 70 9.30 2.44 0.56
C ILE A 70 10.05 2.28 1.89
N HIS A 71 10.58 1.08 2.14
CA HIS A 71 11.26 0.79 3.40
C HIS A 71 12.68 1.33 3.47
N ALA A 72 13.34 1.50 2.32
CA ALA A 72 14.69 2.04 2.26
C ALA A 72 14.71 3.58 2.41
N HIS A 73 13.59 4.24 2.11
CA HIS A 73 13.50 5.71 2.14
C HIS A 73 12.27 6.16 2.95
N PRO A 74 12.28 5.95 4.28
CA PRO A 74 11.11 6.22 5.10
C PRO A 74 10.68 7.69 5.10
N LYS A 75 11.63 8.62 5.08
CA LYS A 75 11.30 10.04 5.08
C LYS A 75 10.49 10.43 3.83
N GLU A 76 10.96 10.01 2.66
CA GLU A 76 10.23 10.21 1.40
C GLU A 76 8.86 9.54 1.47
N SER A 77 8.82 8.32 1.99
CA SER A 77 7.62 7.51 2.03
C SER A 77 6.54 8.13 2.91
N TYR A 78 6.92 8.71 4.05
CA TYR A 78 5.96 9.44 4.89
C TYR A 78 5.43 10.71 4.20
N VAL A 79 6.31 11.44 3.52
CA VAL A 79 5.89 12.64 2.79
C VAL A 79 4.89 12.29 1.68
N LYS A 80 5.11 11.19 0.99
CA LYS A 80 4.27 10.76 -0.14
C LYS A 80 3.08 9.90 0.25
N GLY A 81 2.89 9.65 1.54
CA GLY A 81 1.76 8.86 2.04
C GLY A 81 1.89 7.36 1.80
N TRP A 82 3.05 6.89 1.35
CA TRP A 82 3.33 5.46 1.24
C TRP A 82 3.51 4.81 2.59
N LEU A 83 3.90 5.60 3.59
CA LEU A 83 3.90 5.21 4.99
C LEU A 83 2.98 6.15 5.77
N VAL A 84 2.30 5.60 6.75
CA VAL A 84 1.41 6.33 7.65
C VAL A 84 1.87 6.10 9.09
N SER A 85 1.86 7.16 9.88
CA SER A 85 2.28 7.11 11.29
C SER A 85 1.54 6.04 12.09
N ALA A 86 2.25 5.36 12.99
CA ALA A 86 1.67 4.40 13.94
C ALA A 86 0.62 5.02 14.86
N TYR A 87 0.58 6.34 14.96
CA TYR A 87 -0.38 7.06 15.80
C TYR A 87 -1.60 7.54 15.02
N ASN A 88 -1.65 7.28 13.71
CA ASN A 88 -2.77 7.69 12.87
C ASN A 88 -3.63 6.47 12.51
N ASP A 89 -4.85 6.44 13.02
CA ASP A 89 -5.80 5.36 12.80
C ASP A 89 -6.66 5.57 11.53
N HIS A 90 -6.41 6.65 10.78
CA HIS A 90 -7.23 7.03 9.63
C HIS A 90 -6.40 7.21 8.36
N PRO A 91 -5.84 6.11 7.80
CA PRO A 91 -5.08 6.21 6.55
C PRO A 91 -5.92 6.72 5.38
N GLU A 92 -7.26 6.58 5.44
CA GLU A 92 -8.17 7.13 4.43
C GLU A 92 -8.10 8.66 4.33
N ASP A 93 -7.61 9.32 5.37
CA ASP A 93 -7.46 10.79 5.41
C ASP A 93 -6.06 11.25 4.99
N VAL A 94 -5.14 10.31 4.74
CA VAL A 94 -3.75 10.63 4.38
C VAL A 94 -3.57 10.46 2.87
N PRO A 95 -3.32 11.56 2.12
CA PRO A 95 -3.10 11.46 0.68
C PRO A 95 -1.92 10.56 0.36
N VAL A 96 -2.04 9.80 -0.73
CA VAL A 96 -0.98 8.94 -1.22
C VAL A 96 -0.64 9.29 -2.66
N PHE A 97 0.64 9.50 -2.93
CA PHE A 97 1.12 9.96 -4.24
C PHE A 97 1.39 8.78 -5.17
N SER A 98 0.84 8.89 -6.39
CA SER A 98 1.11 7.93 -7.47
C SER A 98 2.03 8.61 -8.48
N GLU A 99 3.27 8.12 -8.60
CA GLU A 99 4.26 8.76 -9.47
C GLU A 99 3.87 8.69 -10.94
N TYR A 100 3.42 7.52 -11.40
CA TYR A 100 3.08 7.39 -12.83
C TYR A 100 1.85 8.21 -13.23
N ARG A 101 0.95 8.49 -12.27
CA ARG A 101 -0.22 9.35 -12.50
C ARG A 101 0.05 10.81 -12.13
N ASN A 102 1.17 11.07 -11.45
CA ASN A 102 1.61 12.38 -11.00
C ASN A 102 0.54 13.14 -10.21
N ARG A 103 -0.11 12.44 -9.27
CA ARG A 103 -1.13 13.06 -8.40
C ARG A 103 -1.34 12.27 -7.12
N GLU A 104 -1.93 12.94 -6.13
CA GLU A 104 -2.33 12.32 -4.88
C GLU A 104 -3.74 11.78 -4.93
N PHE A 105 -3.99 10.75 -4.15
CA PHE A 105 -5.29 10.12 -4.02
C PHE A 105 -5.63 9.93 -2.54
N LEU A 106 -6.92 10.08 -2.22
CA LEU A 106 -7.45 9.60 -0.94
C LEU A 106 -8.09 8.24 -1.19
N LEU A 107 -7.66 7.24 -0.44
CA LEU A 107 -8.13 5.88 -0.63
C LEU A 107 -9.35 5.60 0.25
N ASN A 108 -10.38 4.99 -0.33
CA ASN A 108 -11.60 4.62 0.39
C ASN A 108 -11.49 3.18 0.92
N ASN A 109 -12.27 2.90 1.96
CA ASN A 109 -12.39 1.55 2.50
C ASN A 109 -13.45 0.69 1.79
#